data_f19fca3d24c47caf6da80b3b68d1055c
#
_entry.id   f19fca3d24c47caf6da80b3b68d1055c
#
_cell.length_a   1.000
_cell.length_b   1.000
_cell.length_c   1.000
_cell.angle_alpha   90.00
_cell.angle_beta   90.00
_cell.angle_gamma   90.00
#
_symmetry.space_group_name_H-M   'P 1'
#
loop_
_entity.id
_entity.type
_entity.pdbx_description
1 polymer ?
#
loop_
_entity_poly.entity_id
_entity_poly.type
_entity_poly.pdbx_seq_one_letter_code
_entity_poly.pdbx_strand_id
1 'polypeptide(L)'
;MDFYGYMRPNGKAGARNYVLLLPVNRSLNFIASNVERMTRNTRHFEIPAETGRTEVDREVIARTLIGLMNNANVGGIVLLAVKSGAGSAYKNMCAERFEEEARKTGKPFRIVYLTNVGGSYNMLGETLRLTREVLLEVSDFRRENCPLSALTLGVKCGTSDATSGIAGNPCVGAAFDQLIRAGGTAFFSETTEIIGAEDLVAKRAVNESVAKKILSAAKHWEDKAKATSEDIRKINPIPANIAAGISTLEEKSLGAIAKSGTSPIQDVLKYAEMPKGSGLYFVDSWMSSLSLPLCLTACGATIMLC
;
A
#
# COMPACT_ATOMS: atom_id res chain seq x y z
N MET A 1 -16.75 4.37 -18.92
CA MET A 1 -15.46 5.09 -19.04
C MET A 1 -14.34 4.09 -18.88
N ASP A 2 -13.33 4.22 -19.70
CA ASP A 2 -12.18 3.32 -19.75
C ASP A 2 -10.89 4.13 -19.67
N PHE A 3 -9.78 3.47 -19.37
CA PHE A 3 -8.46 4.07 -19.38
C PHE A 3 -7.43 3.14 -20.03
N TYR A 4 -6.36 3.68 -20.54
CA TYR A 4 -5.28 2.88 -21.12
C TYR A 4 -4.33 2.39 -20.03
N GLY A 5 -4.38 1.10 -19.74
CA GLY A 5 -3.63 0.44 -18.67
C GLY A 5 -3.06 -0.91 -19.08
N TYR A 6 -2.38 -1.54 -18.15
CA TYR A 6 -1.84 -2.89 -18.29
C TYR A 6 -2.71 -3.87 -17.51
N MET A 7 -3.55 -4.63 -18.20
CA MET A 7 -4.39 -5.65 -17.56
C MET A 7 -3.52 -6.75 -16.94
N ARG A 8 -3.93 -7.24 -15.78
CA ARG A 8 -3.24 -8.32 -15.05
C ARG A 8 -4.13 -9.55 -14.92
N PRO A 9 -3.53 -10.75 -14.68
CA PRO A 9 -4.30 -11.99 -14.55
C PRO A 9 -5.40 -11.94 -13.47
N ASN A 10 -5.22 -11.11 -12.44
CA ASN A 10 -6.20 -10.93 -11.36
C ASN A 10 -7.36 -9.96 -11.69
N GLY A 11 -7.48 -9.50 -12.94
CA GLY A 11 -8.53 -8.59 -13.39
C GLY A 11 -8.34 -7.12 -12.97
N LYS A 12 -7.20 -6.77 -12.36
CA LYS A 12 -6.82 -5.38 -12.06
C LYS A 12 -5.92 -4.82 -13.15
N ALA A 13 -5.93 -3.50 -13.32
CA ALA A 13 -5.11 -2.85 -14.33
C ALA A 13 -4.13 -1.84 -13.72
N GLY A 14 -2.87 -1.95 -14.14
CA GLY A 14 -1.79 -1.06 -13.73
C GLY A 14 -1.69 0.18 -14.62
N ALA A 15 -1.40 1.33 -14.02
CA ALA A 15 -0.99 2.54 -14.73
C ALA A 15 0.50 2.50 -15.15
N ARG A 16 1.26 1.55 -14.61
CA ARG A 16 2.69 1.31 -14.87
C ARG A 16 2.93 -0.18 -15.15
N ASN A 17 4.14 -0.49 -15.60
CA ASN A 17 4.55 -1.86 -15.95
C ASN A 17 5.99 -2.09 -15.49
N TYR A 18 6.21 -2.10 -14.17
CA TYR A 18 7.52 -2.26 -13.56
C TYR A 18 7.87 -3.73 -13.30
N VAL A 19 9.15 -4.05 -13.33
CA VAL A 19 9.70 -5.26 -12.72
C VAL A 19 10.08 -4.94 -11.28
N LEU A 20 9.53 -5.68 -10.34
CA LEU A 20 9.81 -5.55 -8.92
C LEU A 20 10.99 -6.44 -8.53
N LEU A 21 12.06 -5.83 -8.02
CA LEU A 21 13.18 -6.51 -7.37
C LEU A 21 12.89 -6.56 -5.88
N LEU A 22 12.63 -7.74 -5.35
CA LEU A 22 12.16 -7.90 -3.99
C LEU A 22 13.11 -8.80 -3.19
N PRO A 23 14.02 -8.21 -2.38
CA PRO A 23 14.78 -8.97 -1.40
C PRO A 23 13.85 -9.45 -0.29
N VAL A 24 13.96 -10.71 0.11
CA VAL A 24 13.25 -11.27 1.27
C VAL A 24 14.13 -11.33 2.52
N ASN A 25 15.40 -10.94 2.38
CA ASN A 25 16.36 -10.79 3.48
C ASN A 25 17.04 -9.43 3.37
N ARG A 26 17.16 -8.70 4.48
CA ARG A 26 17.77 -7.36 4.52
C ARG A 26 19.16 -7.30 3.91
N SER A 27 19.96 -8.34 4.13
CA SER A 27 21.32 -8.44 3.58
C SER A 27 21.40 -8.36 2.06
N LEU A 28 20.28 -8.53 1.35
CA LEU A 28 20.18 -8.50 -0.10
C LEU A 28 19.67 -7.16 -0.66
N ASN A 29 19.29 -6.19 0.20
CA ASN A 29 18.82 -4.87 -0.24
C ASN A 29 19.82 -4.20 -1.17
N PHE A 30 21.10 -4.27 -0.83
CA PHE A 30 22.19 -3.68 -1.61
C PHE A 30 22.23 -4.24 -3.05
N ILE A 31 21.99 -5.55 -3.25
CA ILE A 31 21.97 -6.18 -4.58
C ILE A 31 20.79 -5.65 -5.39
N ALA A 32 19.59 -5.63 -4.80
CA ALA A 32 18.39 -5.11 -5.46
C ALA A 32 18.54 -3.62 -5.87
N SER A 33 19.09 -2.80 -4.97
CA SER A 33 19.36 -1.38 -5.22
C SER A 33 20.35 -1.16 -6.38
N ASN A 34 21.44 -1.94 -6.43
CA ASN A 34 22.41 -1.82 -7.54
C ASN A 34 21.81 -2.26 -8.88
N VAL A 35 21.04 -3.35 -8.92
CA VAL A 35 20.39 -3.80 -10.16
C VAL A 35 19.38 -2.75 -10.65
N GLU A 36 18.60 -2.11 -9.77
CA GLU A 36 17.70 -1.02 -10.19
C GLU A 36 18.47 0.14 -10.84
N ARG A 37 19.63 0.54 -10.29
CA ARG A 37 20.47 1.61 -10.87
C ARG A 37 21.01 1.26 -12.25
N MET A 38 21.18 -0.03 -12.55
CA MET A 38 21.71 -0.53 -13.81
C MET A 38 20.63 -0.82 -14.86
N THR A 39 19.35 -0.77 -14.49
CA THR A 39 18.23 -1.15 -15.36
C THR A 39 17.15 -0.08 -15.39
N ARG A 40 16.36 -0.06 -16.48
CA ARG A 40 15.18 0.82 -16.59
C ARG A 40 13.91 0.04 -16.32
N ASN A 41 12.86 0.72 -15.86
CA ASN A 41 11.56 0.12 -15.54
C ASN A 41 11.61 -0.97 -14.46
N THR A 42 12.64 -0.98 -13.63
CA THR A 42 12.71 -1.76 -12.42
C THR A 42 12.45 -0.88 -11.21
N ARG A 43 11.94 -1.48 -10.14
CA ARG A 43 11.84 -0.87 -8.82
C ARG A 43 12.24 -1.90 -7.79
N HIS A 44 13.02 -1.48 -6.82
CA HIS A 44 13.30 -2.32 -5.65
C HIS A 44 12.56 -1.80 -4.43
N PHE A 45 12.41 -2.64 -3.46
CA PHE A 45 11.93 -2.28 -2.14
C PHE A 45 12.95 -2.78 -1.11
N GLU A 46 13.44 -1.86 -0.26
CA GLU A 46 14.34 -2.21 0.84
C GLU A 46 13.54 -2.69 2.04
N ILE A 47 13.74 -3.93 2.43
CA ILE A 47 13.08 -4.46 3.61
C ILE A 47 13.84 -4.04 4.89
N PRO A 48 13.11 -3.80 5.99
CA PRO A 48 13.75 -3.67 7.29
C PRO A 48 14.32 -5.01 7.76
N ALA A 49 15.09 -5.00 8.86
CA ALA A 49 15.58 -6.25 9.43
C ALA A 49 14.41 -7.17 9.81
N GLU A 50 14.46 -8.42 9.36
CA GLU A 50 13.52 -9.48 9.70
C GLU A 50 13.78 -10.09 11.08
N THR A 51 15.02 -9.98 11.57
CA THR A 51 15.45 -10.47 12.87
C THR A 51 15.16 -9.47 13.99
N GLY A 52 15.05 -9.96 15.24
CA GLY A 52 14.81 -9.11 16.40
C GLY A 52 13.41 -8.49 16.47
N ARG A 53 12.45 -9.01 15.71
CA ARG A 53 11.06 -8.52 15.65
C ARG A 53 10.09 -9.56 16.19
N THR A 54 8.93 -9.09 16.64
CA THR A 54 7.81 -9.97 17.01
C THR A 54 7.26 -10.69 15.79
N GLU A 55 6.51 -11.77 16.01
CA GLU A 55 5.83 -12.48 14.92
C GLU A 55 4.81 -11.56 14.20
N VAL A 56 4.12 -10.72 14.96
CA VAL A 56 3.16 -9.74 14.43
C VAL A 56 3.85 -8.74 13.49
N ASP A 57 5.01 -8.21 13.87
CA ASP A 57 5.77 -7.27 13.03
C ASP A 57 6.24 -7.94 11.73
N ARG A 58 6.74 -9.18 11.84
CA ARG A 58 7.16 -9.94 10.65
C ARG A 58 5.99 -10.22 9.71
N GLU A 59 4.81 -10.50 10.24
CA GLU A 59 3.62 -10.70 9.42
C GLU A 59 3.16 -9.42 8.71
N VAL A 60 3.32 -8.25 9.32
CA VAL A 60 3.09 -6.96 8.65
C VAL A 60 4.07 -6.76 7.49
N ILE A 61 5.36 -7.08 7.71
CA ILE A 61 6.37 -7.02 6.65
C ILE A 61 6.01 -8.00 5.52
N ALA A 62 5.74 -9.26 5.84
CA ALA A 62 5.40 -10.28 4.84
C ALA A 62 4.17 -9.88 4.03
N ARG A 63 3.10 -9.41 4.68
CA ARG A 63 1.89 -8.95 4.03
C ARG A 63 2.16 -7.75 3.11
N THR A 64 3.03 -6.83 3.52
CA THR A 64 3.44 -5.70 2.68
C THR A 64 4.15 -6.18 1.42
N LEU A 65 5.13 -7.09 1.53
CA LEU A 65 5.85 -7.63 0.39
C LEU A 65 4.92 -8.39 -0.57
N ILE A 66 4.01 -9.21 -0.03
CA ILE A 66 3.01 -9.93 -0.82
C ILE A 66 2.08 -8.95 -1.54
N GLY A 67 1.63 -7.90 -0.85
CA GLY A 67 0.80 -6.85 -1.45
C GLY A 67 1.50 -6.13 -2.60
N LEU A 68 2.79 -5.81 -2.45
CA LEU A 68 3.59 -5.21 -3.52
C LEU A 68 3.70 -6.14 -4.74
N MET A 69 3.92 -7.45 -4.56
CA MET A 69 3.94 -8.41 -5.66
C MET A 69 2.60 -8.47 -6.40
N ASN A 70 1.49 -8.34 -5.68
CA ASN A 70 0.14 -8.35 -6.24
C ASN A 70 -0.26 -7.02 -6.90
N ASN A 71 0.41 -5.90 -6.62
CA ASN A 71 0.07 -4.59 -7.17
C ASN A 71 0.07 -4.62 -8.71
N ALA A 72 -0.96 -4.05 -9.33
CA ALA A 72 -1.12 -4.10 -10.78
C ALA A 72 -0.07 -3.27 -11.55
N ASN A 73 0.61 -2.31 -10.91
CA ASN A 73 1.75 -1.60 -11.51
C ASN A 73 2.99 -2.48 -11.68
N VAL A 74 3.03 -3.64 -11.00
CA VAL A 74 4.09 -4.64 -11.14
C VAL A 74 3.72 -5.59 -12.28
N GLY A 75 4.53 -5.60 -13.33
CA GLY A 75 4.38 -6.48 -14.49
C GLY A 75 5.16 -7.79 -14.37
N GLY A 76 6.25 -7.80 -13.60
CA GLY A 76 7.09 -8.97 -13.37
C GLY A 76 7.83 -8.89 -12.04
N ILE A 77 8.34 -10.00 -11.53
CA ILE A 77 8.92 -10.11 -10.19
C ILE A 77 10.25 -10.85 -10.26
N VAL A 78 11.28 -10.32 -9.59
CA VAL A 78 12.53 -11.03 -9.31
C VAL A 78 12.73 -11.04 -7.80
N LEU A 79 12.62 -12.21 -7.19
CA LEU A 79 12.89 -12.40 -5.76
C LEU A 79 14.39 -12.65 -5.52
N LEU A 80 14.90 -12.04 -4.46
CA LEU A 80 16.25 -12.28 -3.98
C LEU A 80 16.14 -12.89 -2.58
N ALA A 81 16.69 -14.07 -2.39
CA ALA A 81 16.56 -14.83 -1.15
C ALA A 81 17.86 -15.50 -0.72
N VAL A 82 17.96 -15.75 0.57
CA VAL A 82 18.87 -16.73 1.13
C VAL A 82 18.07 -18.00 1.34
N LYS A 83 18.54 -19.15 0.84
CA LYS A 83 17.82 -20.41 1.03
C LYS A 83 17.73 -20.74 2.51
N SER A 84 16.53 -20.96 3.01
CA SER A 84 16.32 -21.33 4.40
C SER A 84 16.97 -22.67 4.69
N GLY A 85 17.82 -22.73 5.72
CA GLY A 85 18.29 -24.01 6.25
C GLY A 85 17.13 -24.75 6.93
N ALA A 86 17.25 -26.07 7.06
CA ALA A 86 16.32 -26.85 7.88
C ALA A 86 16.26 -26.25 9.29
N GLY A 87 15.10 -25.70 9.68
CA GLY A 87 14.92 -25.05 10.98
C GLY A 87 14.86 -23.53 10.97
N SER A 88 14.58 -22.87 9.81
CA SER A 88 14.31 -21.43 9.81
C SER A 88 13.29 -21.08 10.89
N ALA A 89 13.72 -20.25 11.87
CA ALA A 89 12.89 -19.83 12.99
C ALA A 89 11.72 -18.91 12.57
N TYR A 90 11.73 -18.40 11.33
CA TYR A 90 10.79 -17.40 10.84
C TYR A 90 9.95 -17.90 9.67
N LYS A 91 9.02 -18.82 9.94
CA LYS A 91 8.13 -19.41 8.91
C LYS A 91 7.39 -18.36 8.07
N ASN A 92 7.01 -17.25 8.67
CA ASN A 92 6.30 -16.16 7.96
C ASN A 92 7.19 -15.28 7.08
N MET A 93 8.53 -15.41 7.18
CA MET A 93 9.53 -14.70 6.39
C MET A 93 10.44 -15.64 5.59
N CYS A 94 10.03 -16.88 5.35
CA CYS A 94 10.82 -17.83 4.56
C CYS A 94 10.66 -17.58 3.04
N ALA A 95 11.71 -17.87 2.29
CA ALA A 95 11.75 -17.64 0.84
C ALA A 95 10.65 -18.42 0.10
N GLU A 96 10.36 -19.63 0.56
CA GLU A 96 9.38 -20.53 -0.03
C GLU A 96 7.96 -19.95 -0.01
N ARG A 97 7.58 -19.25 1.08
CA ARG A 97 6.32 -18.53 1.16
C ARG A 97 6.21 -17.44 0.08
N PHE A 98 7.24 -16.63 -0.08
CA PHE A 98 7.25 -15.56 -1.06
C PHE A 98 7.31 -16.09 -2.50
N GLU A 99 8.02 -17.20 -2.72
CA GLU A 99 8.03 -17.87 -4.02
C GLU A 99 6.64 -18.39 -4.40
N GLU A 100 5.93 -19.03 -3.46
CA GLU A 100 4.55 -19.49 -3.66
C GLU A 100 3.61 -18.32 -3.97
N GLU A 101 3.68 -17.25 -3.19
CA GLU A 101 2.84 -16.05 -3.39
C GLU A 101 3.15 -15.35 -4.73
N ALA A 102 4.42 -15.27 -5.13
CA ALA A 102 4.79 -14.71 -6.43
C ALA A 102 4.21 -15.53 -7.59
N ARG A 103 4.28 -16.88 -7.51
CA ARG A 103 3.67 -17.78 -8.51
C ARG A 103 2.15 -17.58 -8.64
N LYS A 104 1.44 -17.37 -7.52
CA LYS A 104 0.00 -17.12 -7.51
C LYS A 104 -0.41 -15.85 -8.27
N THR A 105 0.51 -14.88 -8.43
CA THR A 105 0.21 -13.66 -9.19
C THR A 105 0.02 -13.89 -10.68
N GLY A 106 0.50 -15.01 -11.23
CA GLY A 106 0.50 -15.30 -12.67
C GLY A 106 1.39 -14.39 -13.52
N LYS A 107 2.26 -13.57 -12.89
CA LYS A 107 3.19 -12.66 -13.56
C LYS A 107 4.49 -13.37 -13.91
N PRO A 108 5.26 -12.91 -14.93
CA PRO A 108 6.65 -13.32 -15.13
C PRO A 108 7.44 -13.24 -13.82
N PHE A 109 8.08 -14.34 -13.46
CA PHE A 109 8.70 -14.48 -12.15
C PHE A 109 10.03 -15.23 -12.23
N ARG A 110 11.04 -14.74 -11.50
CA ARG A 110 12.33 -15.41 -11.26
C ARG A 110 12.72 -15.29 -9.78
N ILE A 111 13.55 -16.22 -9.32
CA ILE A 111 14.15 -16.16 -7.98
C ILE A 111 15.65 -16.46 -8.05
N VAL A 112 16.43 -15.72 -7.28
CA VAL A 112 17.86 -15.91 -7.10
C VAL A 112 18.13 -16.25 -5.63
N TYR A 113 18.76 -17.40 -5.41
CA TYR A 113 19.22 -17.79 -4.08
C TYR A 113 20.72 -17.52 -3.93
N LEU A 114 21.11 -16.70 -2.94
CA LEU A 114 22.50 -16.38 -2.64
C LEU A 114 23.35 -17.66 -2.45
N THR A 115 22.79 -18.64 -1.75
CA THR A 115 23.43 -19.93 -1.48
C THR A 115 23.75 -20.74 -2.73
N ASN A 116 23.01 -20.53 -3.83
CA ASN A 116 23.19 -21.30 -5.06
C ASN A 116 24.23 -20.68 -5.99
N VAL A 117 24.49 -19.38 -5.85
CA VAL A 117 25.37 -18.63 -6.77
C VAL A 117 26.78 -18.38 -6.22
N GLY A 118 27.03 -18.75 -4.96
CA GLY A 118 28.38 -18.70 -4.39
C GLY A 118 28.89 -17.28 -4.06
N GLY A 119 28.00 -16.38 -3.60
CA GLY A 119 28.41 -15.08 -3.06
C GLY A 119 27.74 -13.87 -3.71
N SER A 120 27.95 -12.71 -3.10
CA SER A 120 27.22 -11.48 -3.43
C SER A 120 27.51 -10.95 -4.84
N TYR A 121 28.75 -11.06 -5.33
CA TYR A 121 29.10 -10.61 -6.69
C TYR A 121 28.43 -11.48 -7.76
N ASN A 122 28.47 -12.79 -7.57
CA ASN A 122 27.80 -13.73 -8.48
C ASN A 122 26.28 -13.51 -8.43
N MET A 123 25.73 -13.26 -7.24
CA MET A 123 24.30 -12.94 -7.10
C MET A 123 23.91 -11.66 -7.81
N LEU A 124 24.75 -10.62 -7.75
CA LEU A 124 24.50 -9.36 -8.49
C LEU A 124 24.43 -9.63 -10.00
N GLY A 125 25.39 -10.35 -10.55
CA GLY A 125 25.42 -10.72 -11.98
C GLY A 125 24.22 -11.55 -12.39
N GLU A 126 23.87 -12.57 -11.60
CA GLU A 126 22.73 -13.44 -11.90
C GLU A 126 21.39 -12.71 -11.74
N THR A 127 21.24 -11.86 -10.72
CA THR A 127 20.06 -11.02 -10.57
C THR A 127 19.88 -10.08 -11.76
N LEU A 128 20.96 -9.46 -12.24
CA LEU A 128 20.91 -8.59 -13.41
C LEU A 128 20.49 -9.38 -14.66
N ARG A 129 21.05 -10.58 -14.89
CA ARG A 129 20.71 -11.45 -16.00
C ARG A 129 19.23 -11.83 -16.00
N LEU A 130 18.73 -12.33 -14.86
CA LEU A 130 17.32 -12.73 -14.71
C LEU A 130 16.36 -11.54 -14.76
N THR A 131 16.78 -10.38 -14.23
CA THR A 131 15.99 -9.12 -14.35
C THR A 131 15.82 -8.75 -15.81
N ARG A 132 16.88 -8.88 -16.65
CA ARG A 132 16.78 -8.63 -18.09
C ARG A 132 15.80 -9.58 -18.77
N GLU A 133 15.79 -10.86 -18.42
CA GLU A 133 14.83 -11.84 -18.95
C GLU A 133 13.38 -11.40 -18.63
N VAL A 134 13.09 -11.12 -17.36
CA VAL A 134 11.77 -10.66 -16.94
C VAL A 134 11.39 -9.33 -17.62
N LEU A 135 12.34 -8.40 -17.79
CA LEU A 135 12.09 -7.14 -18.51
C LEU A 135 11.69 -7.39 -19.96
N LEU A 136 12.31 -8.35 -20.65
CA LEU A 136 11.96 -8.71 -22.02
C LEU A 136 10.53 -9.27 -22.09
N GLU A 137 10.18 -10.22 -21.22
CA GLU A 137 8.82 -10.76 -21.14
C GLU A 137 7.78 -9.65 -20.83
N VAL A 138 8.09 -8.77 -19.88
CA VAL A 138 7.22 -7.64 -19.49
C VAL A 138 7.11 -6.58 -20.61
N SER A 139 8.14 -6.44 -21.45
CA SER A 139 8.13 -5.48 -22.57
C SER A 139 7.13 -5.84 -23.67
N ASP A 140 6.69 -7.09 -23.73
CA ASP A 140 5.67 -7.54 -24.67
C ASP A 140 4.24 -7.14 -24.25
N PHE A 141 4.05 -6.81 -22.97
CA PHE A 141 2.75 -6.32 -22.50
C PHE A 141 2.48 -4.92 -23.08
N ARG A 142 1.34 -4.77 -23.71
CA ARG A 142 0.88 -3.51 -24.28
C ARG A 142 -0.20 -2.89 -23.41
N ARG A 143 -0.31 -1.56 -23.47
CA ARG A 143 -1.47 -0.89 -22.91
C ARG A 143 -2.69 -1.23 -23.75
N GLU A 144 -3.78 -1.52 -23.06
CA GLU A 144 -5.07 -1.79 -23.66
C GLU A 144 -6.16 -0.96 -22.99
N ASN A 145 -7.34 -0.95 -23.57
CA ASN A 145 -8.47 -0.25 -22.99
C ASN A 145 -9.01 -1.07 -21.81
N CYS A 146 -8.87 -0.54 -20.59
CA CYS A 146 -9.25 -1.18 -19.36
C CYS A 146 -10.47 -0.48 -18.76
N PRO A 147 -11.45 -1.20 -18.23
CA PRO A 147 -12.60 -0.59 -17.56
C PRO A 147 -12.16 0.05 -16.23
N LEU A 148 -12.84 1.13 -15.81
CA LEU A 148 -12.57 1.77 -14.52
C LEU A 148 -12.75 0.81 -13.33
N SER A 149 -13.52 -0.25 -13.45
CA SER A 149 -13.67 -1.31 -12.44
C SER A 149 -12.34 -2.02 -12.12
N ALA A 150 -11.38 -1.99 -13.05
CA ALA A 150 -10.05 -2.55 -12.83
C ALA A 150 -9.08 -1.58 -12.13
N LEU A 151 -9.47 -0.30 -11.92
CA LEU A 151 -8.64 0.73 -11.33
C LEU A 151 -8.80 0.77 -9.81
N THR A 152 -7.69 1.04 -9.12
CA THR A 152 -7.67 1.25 -7.67
C THR A 152 -6.95 2.54 -7.33
N LEU A 153 -7.63 3.46 -6.64
CA LEU A 153 -7.07 4.73 -6.16
C LEU A 153 -6.80 4.68 -4.66
N GLY A 154 -5.77 5.39 -4.24
CA GLY A 154 -5.52 5.71 -2.83
C GLY A 154 -5.41 7.21 -2.64
N VAL A 155 -5.71 7.73 -1.45
CA VAL A 155 -5.50 9.13 -1.10
C VAL A 155 -4.67 9.26 0.16
N LYS A 156 -3.76 10.23 0.16
CA LYS A 156 -2.92 10.64 1.30
C LYS A 156 -3.00 12.15 1.47
N CYS A 157 -3.14 12.61 2.69
CA CYS A 157 -3.13 14.03 3.01
C CYS A 157 -1.74 14.63 2.72
N GLY A 158 -1.70 15.74 1.99
CA GLY A 158 -0.50 16.54 1.81
C GLY A 158 -0.24 17.44 3.02
N THR A 159 -0.77 18.63 2.96
CA THR A 159 -0.77 19.62 4.06
C THR A 159 -2.17 20.26 4.11
N SER A 160 -2.79 20.26 5.29
CA SER A 160 -4.15 20.79 5.42
C SER A 160 -4.15 22.28 5.68
N ASP A 161 -4.95 23.00 4.90
CA ASP A 161 -5.35 24.40 5.08
C ASP A 161 -6.87 24.53 4.87
N ALA A 162 -7.41 25.74 4.96
CA ALA A 162 -8.84 26.00 4.77
C ALA A 162 -9.32 25.54 3.36
N THR A 163 -8.49 25.66 2.31
CA THR A 163 -8.87 25.27 0.94
C THR A 163 -8.92 23.76 0.75
N SER A 164 -8.20 23.00 1.57
CA SER A 164 -8.21 21.53 1.55
C SER A 164 -9.62 21.00 1.83
N GLY A 165 -10.30 21.54 2.86
CA GLY A 165 -11.64 21.11 3.25
C GLY A 165 -12.74 21.58 2.28
N ILE A 166 -12.57 22.76 1.67
CA ILE A 166 -13.59 23.41 0.82
C ILE A 166 -13.51 22.92 -0.64
N ALA A 167 -12.32 22.64 -1.15
CA ALA A 167 -12.10 22.34 -2.57
C ALA A 167 -11.34 21.03 -2.81
N GLY A 168 -10.12 20.90 -2.29
CA GLY A 168 -9.23 19.78 -2.62
C GLY A 168 -9.82 18.42 -2.22
N ASN A 169 -10.16 18.25 -0.95
CA ASN A 169 -10.71 16.99 -0.44
C ASN A 169 -12.08 16.63 -1.05
N PRO A 170 -13.06 17.56 -1.20
CA PRO A 170 -14.30 17.27 -1.91
C PRO A 170 -14.09 16.84 -3.37
N CYS A 171 -13.12 17.44 -4.08
CA CYS A 171 -12.78 17.04 -5.45
C CYS A 171 -12.28 15.59 -5.51
N VAL A 172 -11.39 15.21 -4.60
CA VAL A 172 -10.91 13.82 -4.48
C VAL A 172 -12.06 12.88 -4.13
N GLY A 173 -12.92 13.27 -3.20
CA GLY A 173 -14.12 12.50 -2.82
C GLY A 173 -15.06 12.26 -3.98
N ALA A 174 -15.29 13.28 -4.81
CA ALA A 174 -16.12 13.17 -6.02
C ALA A 174 -15.49 12.19 -7.04
N ALA A 175 -14.15 12.21 -7.21
CA ALA A 175 -13.44 11.26 -8.04
C ALA A 175 -13.56 9.83 -7.50
N PHE A 176 -13.48 9.63 -6.19
CA PHE A 176 -13.70 8.33 -5.55
C PHE A 176 -15.12 7.81 -5.81
N ASP A 177 -16.14 8.65 -5.60
CA ASP A 177 -17.53 8.26 -5.85
C ASP A 177 -17.78 7.89 -7.32
N GLN A 178 -17.17 8.59 -8.27
CA GLN A 178 -17.26 8.23 -9.69
C GLN A 178 -16.59 6.90 -9.98
N LEU A 179 -15.39 6.66 -9.44
CA LEU A 179 -14.69 5.39 -9.59
C LEU A 179 -15.48 4.23 -9.01
N ILE A 180 -16.04 4.39 -7.81
CA ILE A 180 -16.83 3.35 -7.14
C ILE A 180 -18.12 3.04 -7.90
N ARG A 181 -18.82 4.07 -8.41
CA ARG A 181 -19.98 3.87 -9.31
C ARG A 181 -19.62 3.11 -10.58
N ALA A 182 -18.38 3.21 -11.05
CA ALA A 182 -17.88 2.44 -12.18
C ALA A 182 -17.34 1.05 -11.79
N GLY A 183 -17.52 0.63 -10.53
CA GLY A 183 -17.10 -0.69 -10.02
C GLY A 183 -15.64 -0.76 -9.56
N GLY A 184 -14.91 0.36 -9.52
CA GLY A 184 -13.52 0.42 -9.07
C GLY A 184 -13.36 0.37 -7.55
N THR A 185 -12.13 0.52 -7.09
CA THR A 185 -11.78 0.45 -5.67
C THR A 185 -11.07 1.73 -5.23
N ALA A 186 -11.37 2.22 -4.04
CA ALA A 186 -10.74 3.38 -3.46
C ALA A 186 -10.37 3.16 -2.00
N PHE A 187 -9.21 3.69 -1.60
CA PHE A 187 -8.69 3.62 -0.22
C PHE A 187 -8.52 5.02 0.34
N PHE A 188 -9.09 5.26 1.51
CA PHE A 188 -8.70 6.37 2.37
C PHE A 188 -8.17 5.82 3.70
N SER A 189 -7.38 6.60 4.41
CA SER A 189 -6.66 6.18 5.60
C SER A 189 -6.43 7.35 6.54
N GLU A 190 -5.36 7.27 7.35
CA GLU A 190 -4.97 8.30 8.32
C GLU A 190 -5.95 8.35 9.48
N THR A 191 -5.98 7.24 10.26
CA THR A 191 -6.96 7.04 11.33
C THR A 191 -7.00 8.20 12.33
N THR A 192 -5.86 8.86 12.58
CA THR A 192 -5.82 10.03 13.46
C THR A 192 -6.51 11.27 12.87
N GLU A 193 -6.77 11.32 11.56
CA GLU A 193 -7.49 12.44 10.93
C GLU A 193 -9.01 12.32 10.98
N ILE A 194 -9.55 11.13 11.30
CA ILE A 194 -11.00 10.98 11.45
C ILE A 194 -11.47 11.23 12.90
N ILE A 195 -10.53 11.31 13.86
CA ILE A 195 -10.84 11.58 15.28
C ILE A 195 -11.49 12.97 15.40
N GLY A 196 -12.68 13.03 16.01
CA GLY A 196 -13.55 14.20 16.03
C GLY A 196 -14.69 14.16 15.00
N ALA A 197 -14.60 13.26 13.99
CA ALA A 197 -15.65 13.00 13.01
C ALA A 197 -15.89 11.50 12.80
N GLU A 198 -15.35 10.65 13.66
CA GLU A 198 -15.39 9.19 13.58
C GLU A 198 -16.80 8.62 13.48
N ASP A 199 -17.77 9.23 14.18
CA ASP A 199 -19.18 8.83 14.12
C ASP A 199 -19.81 9.06 12.74
N LEU A 200 -19.40 10.12 12.04
CA LEU A 200 -19.88 10.39 10.69
C LEU A 200 -19.30 9.40 9.67
N VAL A 201 -18.04 9.00 9.86
CA VAL A 201 -17.41 7.95 9.04
C VAL A 201 -18.12 6.63 9.31
N ALA A 202 -18.37 6.27 10.58
CA ALA A 202 -19.03 5.03 10.99
C ALA A 202 -20.48 4.92 10.43
N LYS A 203 -21.22 6.03 10.33
CA LYS A 203 -22.56 6.05 9.72
C LYS A 203 -22.59 5.67 8.24
N ARG A 204 -21.45 5.74 7.56
CA ARG A 204 -21.30 5.33 6.15
C ARG A 204 -20.92 3.87 5.97
N ALA A 205 -20.74 3.12 7.04
CA ALA A 205 -20.43 1.69 6.98
C ALA A 205 -21.60 0.89 6.40
N VAL A 206 -21.30 -0.12 5.58
CA VAL A 206 -22.31 -1.02 4.98
C VAL A 206 -23.11 -1.83 6.01
N ASN A 207 -22.56 -1.98 7.23
CA ASN A 207 -23.21 -2.66 8.35
C ASN A 207 -22.60 -2.26 9.69
N GLU A 208 -23.26 -2.68 10.78
CA GLU A 208 -22.85 -2.37 12.15
C GLU A 208 -21.47 -2.93 12.53
N SER A 209 -21.09 -4.09 11.99
CA SER A 209 -19.75 -4.67 12.24
C SER A 209 -18.63 -3.77 11.72
N VAL A 210 -18.79 -3.22 10.51
CA VAL A 210 -17.82 -2.29 9.92
C VAL A 210 -17.81 -0.96 10.68
N ALA A 211 -18.99 -0.45 11.09
CA ALA A 211 -19.08 0.75 11.92
C ALA A 211 -18.29 0.59 13.23
N LYS A 212 -18.47 -0.54 13.93
CA LYS A 212 -17.71 -0.86 15.16
C LYS A 212 -16.20 -0.92 14.92
N LYS A 213 -15.74 -1.47 13.78
CA LYS A 213 -14.32 -1.50 13.43
C LYS A 213 -13.74 -0.08 13.26
N ILE A 214 -14.48 0.82 12.61
CA ILE A 214 -14.06 2.23 12.41
C ILE A 214 -13.88 2.91 13.77
N LEU A 215 -14.89 2.85 14.64
CA LEU A 215 -14.83 3.44 15.98
C LEU A 215 -13.74 2.82 16.85
N SER A 216 -13.55 1.51 16.75
CA SER A 216 -12.48 0.79 17.47
C SER A 216 -11.09 1.20 17.00
N ALA A 217 -10.90 1.43 15.69
CA ALA A 217 -9.64 1.93 15.13
C ALA A 217 -9.32 3.33 15.67
N ALA A 218 -10.27 4.27 15.62
CA ALA A 218 -10.09 5.62 16.17
C ALA A 218 -9.74 5.57 17.67
N LYS A 219 -10.50 4.80 18.45
CA LYS A 219 -10.24 4.63 19.88
C LYS A 219 -8.86 4.01 20.16
N HIS A 220 -8.43 3.02 19.38
CA HIS A 220 -7.11 2.40 19.54
C HIS A 220 -5.98 3.43 19.43
N TRP A 221 -6.05 4.34 18.44
CA TRP A 221 -5.03 5.37 18.28
C TRP A 221 -5.06 6.43 19.39
N GLU A 222 -6.24 6.80 19.89
CA GLU A 222 -6.36 7.67 21.07
C GLU A 222 -5.77 7.02 22.31
N ASP A 223 -6.12 5.76 22.59
CA ASP A 223 -5.60 5.03 23.75
C ASP A 223 -4.08 4.87 23.68
N LYS A 224 -3.55 4.62 22.49
CA LYS A 224 -2.11 4.52 22.24
C LYS A 224 -1.37 5.83 22.50
N ALA A 225 -1.94 6.96 22.08
CA ALA A 225 -1.38 8.28 22.38
C ALA A 225 -1.42 8.58 23.88
N LYS A 226 -2.57 8.33 24.54
CA LYS A 226 -2.72 8.52 25.99
C LYS A 226 -1.74 7.67 26.81
N ALA A 227 -1.39 6.48 26.33
CA ALA A 227 -0.38 5.63 26.98
C ALA A 227 1.03 6.25 26.98
N THR A 228 1.29 7.23 26.09
CA THR A 228 2.54 8.03 26.06
C THR A 228 2.36 9.42 26.65
N SER A 229 1.28 9.66 27.41
CA SER A 229 0.92 10.95 28.00
C SER A 229 0.59 12.05 26.98
N GLU A 230 0.24 11.66 25.76
CA GLU A 230 -0.18 12.57 24.69
C GLU A 230 -1.70 12.50 24.47
N ASP A 231 -2.29 13.62 24.01
CA ASP A 231 -3.72 13.68 23.69
C ASP A 231 -3.91 14.20 22.25
N ILE A 232 -4.29 13.28 21.35
CA ILE A 232 -4.48 13.60 19.92
C ILE A 232 -5.47 14.77 19.75
N ARG A 233 -6.51 14.85 20.58
CA ARG A 233 -7.52 15.91 20.48
C ARG A 233 -6.97 17.29 20.84
N LYS A 234 -5.84 17.37 21.54
CA LYS A 234 -5.18 18.63 21.93
C LYS A 234 -4.04 19.02 21.00
N ILE A 235 -3.36 18.04 20.39
CA ILE A 235 -2.22 18.31 19.51
C ILE A 235 -2.60 18.45 18.03
N ASN A 236 -3.83 18.16 17.67
CA ASN A 236 -4.35 18.29 16.32
C ASN A 236 -5.58 19.25 16.31
N PRO A 237 -5.62 20.30 15.48
CA PRO A 237 -4.67 20.67 14.42
C PRO A 237 -3.33 21.20 14.96
N ILE A 238 -2.26 20.97 14.21
CA ILE A 238 -0.93 21.50 14.56
C ILE A 238 -0.86 23.03 14.31
N PRO A 239 0.10 23.76 14.92
CA PRO A 239 0.20 25.21 14.76
C PRO A 239 0.23 25.69 13.31
N ALA A 240 0.87 24.92 12.40
CA ALA A 240 0.88 25.24 10.97
C ALA A 240 -0.50 25.18 10.32
N ASN A 241 -1.36 24.22 10.72
CA ASN A 241 -2.73 24.15 10.22
C ASN A 241 -3.58 25.35 10.73
N ILE A 242 -3.37 25.75 12.00
CA ILE A 242 -4.06 26.91 12.59
C ILE A 242 -3.64 28.19 11.85
N ALA A 243 -2.34 28.38 11.61
CA ALA A 243 -1.83 29.50 10.83
C ALA A 243 -2.35 29.52 9.39
N ALA A 244 -2.72 28.38 8.84
CA ALA A 244 -3.31 28.20 7.52
C ALA A 244 -4.85 28.25 7.52
N GLY A 245 -5.48 28.67 8.64
CA GLY A 245 -6.92 28.99 8.75
C GLY A 245 -7.82 27.87 9.25
N ILE A 246 -7.26 26.76 9.79
CA ILE A 246 -8.05 25.70 10.44
C ILE A 246 -8.21 26.03 11.93
N SER A 247 -9.43 25.99 12.45
CA SER A 247 -9.72 26.45 13.82
C SER A 247 -9.72 25.31 14.85
N THR A 248 -10.37 24.18 14.56
CA THR A 248 -10.59 23.10 15.53
C THR A 248 -10.25 21.72 14.95
N LEU A 249 -10.17 20.72 15.84
CA LEU A 249 -10.01 19.32 15.45
C LEU A 249 -11.19 18.86 14.57
N GLU A 250 -12.41 19.18 14.98
CA GLU A 250 -13.62 18.78 14.27
C GLU A 250 -13.66 19.36 12.87
N GLU A 251 -13.33 20.67 12.71
CA GLU A 251 -13.23 21.28 11.39
C GLU A 251 -12.21 20.58 10.51
N LYS A 252 -11.00 20.31 11.04
CA LYS A 252 -9.96 19.57 10.31
C LYS A 252 -10.43 18.19 9.90
N SER A 253 -11.05 17.44 10.82
CA SER A 253 -11.51 16.06 10.57
C SER A 253 -12.67 16.04 9.59
N LEU A 254 -13.65 16.95 9.68
CA LEU A 254 -14.73 17.10 8.70
C LEU A 254 -14.17 17.40 7.30
N GLY A 255 -13.21 18.31 7.19
CA GLY A 255 -12.52 18.59 5.95
C GLY A 255 -11.76 17.38 5.42
N ALA A 256 -11.09 16.63 6.29
CA ALA A 256 -10.32 15.45 5.91
C ALA A 256 -11.19 14.30 5.39
N ILE A 257 -12.32 13.99 6.05
CA ILE A 257 -13.19 12.89 5.62
C ILE A 257 -13.87 13.15 4.27
N ALA A 258 -13.99 14.42 3.84
CA ALA A 258 -14.54 14.77 2.54
C ALA A 258 -13.77 14.12 1.37
N LYS A 259 -12.43 13.86 1.52
CA LYS A 259 -11.60 13.17 0.52
C LYS A 259 -12.05 11.73 0.25
N SER A 260 -12.83 11.13 1.12
CA SER A 260 -13.36 9.77 0.95
C SER A 260 -14.70 9.69 0.21
N GLY A 261 -15.26 10.84 -0.22
CA GLY A 261 -16.55 10.91 -0.91
C GLY A 261 -17.73 10.52 -0.02
N THR A 262 -18.79 10.04 -0.63
CA THR A 262 -20.06 9.68 0.02
C THR A 262 -20.41 8.21 -0.05
N SER A 263 -19.66 7.42 -0.80
CA SER A 263 -19.90 5.99 -1.01
C SER A 263 -19.86 5.19 0.30
N PRO A 264 -20.63 4.09 0.42
CA PRO A 264 -20.59 3.22 1.59
C PRO A 264 -19.23 2.56 1.78
N ILE A 265 -18.76 2.49 3.04
CA ILE A 265 -17.48 1.88 3.41
C ILE A 265 -17.69 0.36 3.55
N GLN A 266 -16.99 -0.42 2.73
CA GLN A 266 -17.17 -1.87 2.64
C GLN A 266 -16.53 -2.62 3.82
N ASP A 267 -15.36 -2.21 4.24
CA ASP A 267 -14.66 -2.76 5.42
C ASP A 267 -13.53 -1.84 5.89
N VAL A 268 -12.97 -2.18 7.05
CA VAL A 268 -11.73 -1.61 7.60
C VAL A 268 -10.61 -2.60 7.39
N LEU A 269 -9.59 -2.19 6.65
CA LEU A 269 -8.41 -2.99 6.35
C LEU A 269 -7.29 -2.68 7.34
N LYS A 270 -6.54 -3.69 7.73
CA LYS A 270 -5.28 -3.52 8.45
C LYS A 270 -4.20 -2.97 7.51
N TYR A 271 -3.10 -2.50 8.08
CA TYR A 271 -1.93 -2.08 7.30
C TYR A 271 -1.54 -3.13 6.23
N ALA A 272 -1.46 -2.71 4.96
CA ALA A 272 -1.12 -3.56 3.81
C ALA A 272 -2.04 -4.78 3.57
N GLU A 273 -3.27 -4.77 4.06
CA GLU A 273 -4.28 -5.80 3.80
C GLU A 273 -5.00 -5.52 2.48
N MET A 274 -5.05 -6.51 1.60
CA MET A 274 -5.76 -6.40 0.34
C MET A 274 -7.28 -6.53 0.54
N PRO A 275 -8.09 -5.75 -0.18
CA PRO A 275 -9.54 -5.83 -0.11
C PRO A 275 -10.07 -7.14 -0.73
N LYS A 276 -11.21 -7.62 -0.24
CA LYS A 276 -11.87 -8.82 -0.77
C LYS A 276 -12.75 -8.54 -2.01
N GLY A 277 -12.98 -7.28 -2.33
CA GLY A 277 -13.84 -6.86 -3.44
C GLY A 277 -13.58 -5.42 -3.86
N SER A 278 -14.47 -4.86 -4.71
CA SER A 278 -14.44 -3.45 -5.10
C SER A 278 -15.21 -2.57 -4.12
N GLY A 279 -15.02 -1.26 -4.20
CA GLY A 279 -15.70 -0.26 -3.38
C GLY A 279 -14.77 0.60 -2.55
N LEU A 280 -15.33 1.31 -1.58
CA LEU A 280 -14.57 2.17 -0.67
C LEU A 280 -14.14 1.39 0.57
N TYR A 281 -12.85 1.49 0.90
CA TYR A 281 -12.28 0.88 2.11
C TYR A 281 -11.56 1.91 2.96
N PHE A 282 -11.74 1.79 4.28
CA PHE A 282 -10.93 2.51 5.25
C PHE A 282 -9.72 1.64 5.62
N VAL A 283 -8.51 2.19 5.52
CA VAL A 283 -7.28 1.48 5.89
C VAL A 283 -6.78 2.03 7.23
N ASP A 284 -6.79 1.20 8.26
CA ASP A 284 -6.30 1.59 9.59
C ASP A 284 -4.78 1.75 9.59
N SER A 285 -4.33 3.00 9.62
CA SER A 285 -2.92 3.37 9.66
C SER A 285 -2.75 4.79 10.21
N TRP A 286 -1.59 5.05 10.81
CA TRP A 286 -1.24 6.42 11.22
C TRP A 286 -0.90 7.30 10.02
N MET A 287 -0.92 8.60 10.25
CA MET A 287 -0.50 9.61 9.28
C MET A 287 1.01 9.56 9.08
N SER A 288 1.47 9.23 7.87
CA SER A 288 2.89 9.15 7.54
C SER A 288 3.13 9.34 6.05
N SER A 289 4.01 10.27 5.71
CA SER A 289 4.39 10.51 4.31
C SER A 289 5.23 9.38 3.70
N LEU A 290 5.84 8.53 4.52
CA LEU A 290 6.69 7.41 4.07
C LEU A 290 5.92 6.08 4.06
N SER A 291 5.33 5.72 5.20
CA SER A 291 4.74 4.39 5.36
C SER A 291 3.33 4.27 4.78
N LEU A 292 2.56 5.35 4.72
CA LEU A 292 1.19 5.29 4.22
C LEU A 292 1.10 5.05 2.71
N PRO A 293 1.88 5.73 1.83
CA PRO A 293 1.91 5.39 0.40
C PRO A 293 2.30 3.93 0.16
N LEU A 294 3.26 3.42 0.93
CA LEU A 294 3.64 2.01 0.88
C LEU A 294 2.48 1.09 1.28
N CYS A 295 1.80 1.42 2.39
CA CYS A 295 0.64 0.69 2.88
C CYS A 295 -0.45 0.58 1.82
N LEU A 296 -0.88 1.73 1.26
CA LEU A 296 -1.95 1.77 0.26
C LEU A 296 -1.55 1.10 -1.06
N THR A 297 -0.27 1.21 -1.46
CA THR A 297 0.27 0.48 -2.61
C THR A 297 0.21 -1.03 -2.37
N ALA A 298 0.57 -1.50 -1.19
CA ALA A 298 0.46 -2.91 -0.82
C ALA A 298 -1.00 -3.38 -0.70
N CYS A 299 -1.95 -2.50 -0.30
CA CYS A 299 -3.38 -2.79 -0.39
C CYS A 299 -3.88 -2.93 -1.85
N GLY A 300 -3.14 -2.42 -2.83
CA GLY A 300 -3.46 -2.53 -4.26
C GLY A 300 -3.66 -1.20 -4.98
N ALA A 301 -3.45 -0.03 -4.33
CA ALA A 301 -3.55 1.25 -5.01
C ALA A 301 -2.55 1.35 -6.16
N THR A 302 -3.03 1.71 -7.35
CA THR A 302 -2.22 1.88 -8.56
C THR A 302 -1.92 3.35 -8.86
N ILE A 303 -2.76 4.24 -8.34
CA ILE A 303 -2.59 5.70 -8.40
C ILE A 303 -2.84 6.25 -7.01
N MET A 304 -1.96 7.13 -6.56
CA MET A 304 -2.10 7.87 -5.31
C MET A 304 -2.43 9.33 -5.61
N LEU A 305 -3.45 9.84 -4.93
CA LEU A 305 -3.79 11.25 -4.88
C LEU A 305 -3.19 11.86 -3.61
N CYS A 306 -2.64 13.07 -3.71
CA CYS A 306 -2.03 13.78 -2.58
C CYS A 306 -2.31 15.28 -2.69
#